data_d41ee4922de1cdb20b10bb6fbe0914c4
#
_entry.id   d41ee4922de1cdb20b10bb6fbe0914c4
#
_cell.length_a   1.000
_cell.length_b   1.000
_cell.length_c   1.000
_cell.angle_alpha   90.00
_cell.angle_beta   90.00
_cell.angle_gamma   90.00
#
_symmetry.space_group_name_H-M   'P 1'
#
loop_
_entity.id
_entity.type
_entity.pdbx_description
1 polymer ?
#
loop_
_entity_poly.entity_id
_entity_poly.type
_entity_poly.pdbx_seq_one_letter_code
_entity_poly.pdbx_strand_id
1 'polypeptide(L)'
;MKSFKSIFPFNQTEIAAYKIMNDAEIDTTLSTAEKVFPYWSNMPFAERAEILKNVANLLLERKDWLAKLITHEMGKVLKESVAEVEKCALGCNFYADNAEQFLEDELIKTGYKKSFVALQPIGAVLAIMPWNFPLWQVFRFAAPTLMAGNVALLKHAPNVCGCSLAVQELFEEAGADCGVFQSIIADTDVTGKILASNIVQAVSLTGSEKAGSRVAGIAATQIKKSVMELGGSDAFIVLNDADIEKAAEFAVNSRMQNAGQSCIAAKRFLVVEDVLDNFTDAVTAQIQKLKQGDPFDESTTTGPMARLDLAEKLHDQIQQSVSKGAAIILGGKVNGCNYQPTLLMNVQPGMPAFEEETFGPAFCMIKVKNENEAIDLANASRYGLGGNIWTKDIDKGIALAREMSSGSVFINSMVKSEPALPFGGIKKSGYGRELSKHGIMEFVNVKTITIA
;
A
#
# COMPACT_ATOMS: atom_id res chain seq x y z
N MET A 1 -15.27 9.99 -27.21
CA MET A 1 -15.23 8.95 -26.18
C MET A 1 -14.56 9.55 -24.95
N LYS A 2 -15.04 9.27 -23.74
CA LYS A 2 -14.33 9.68 -22.52
C LYS A 2 -13.06 8.85 -22.37
N SER A 3 -11.97 9.47 -21.93
CA SER A 3 -10.69 8.80 -21.68
C SER A 3 -10.02 9.34 -20.43
N PHE A 4 -9.23 8.50 -19.77
CA PHE A 4 -8.25 8.93 -18.78
C PHE A 4 -6.95 9.25 -19.47
N LYS A 5 -6.22 10.21 -18.93
CA LYS A 5 -4.90 10.63 -19.43
C LYS A 5 -3.84 10.30 -18.40
N SER A 6 -2.80 9.60 -18.82
CA SER A 6 -1.57 9.49 -18.06
C SER A 6 -0.70 10.69 -18.38
N ILE A 7 -0.26 11.39 -17.34
CA ILE A 7 0.54 12.62 -17.44
C ILE A 7 1.84 12.40 -16.68
N PHE A 8 2.99 12.68 -17.30
CA PHE A 8 4.28 12.60 -16.63
C PHE A 8 4.39 13.72 -15.58
N PRO A 9 4.46 13.40 -14.29
CA PRO A 9 4.37 14.40 -13.22
C PRO A 9 5.49 15.43 -13.25
N PHE A 10 6.69 15.05 -13.71
CA PHE A 10 7.87 15.90 -13.69
C PHE A 10 7.72 17.16 -14.56
N ASN A 11 7.15 17.01 -15.76
CA ASN A 11 7.04 18.10 -16.75
C ASN A 11 5.63 18.31 -17.31
N GLN A 12 4.62 17.58 -16.78
CA GLN A 12 3.21 17.68 -17.16
C GLN A 12 2.91 17.29 -18.63
N THR A 13 3.81 16.54 -19.29
CA THR A 13 3.54 16.01 -20.64
C THR A 13 2.54 14.87 -20.60
N GLU A 14 1.60 14.86 -21.56
CA GLU A 14 0.69 13.73 -21.76
C GLU A 14 1.45 12.55 -22.36
N ILE A 15 1.35 11.37 -21.72
CA ILE A 15 2.03 10.15 -22.13
C ILE A 15 1.11 9.31 -23.01
N ALA A 16 -0.13 9.09 -22.54
CA ALA A 16 -1.12 8.26 -23.20
C ALA A 16 -2.54 8.63 -22.77
N ALA A 17 -3.52 8.24 -23.60
CA ALA A 17 -4.93 8.35 -23.28
C ALA A 17 -5.57 6.95 -23.33
N TYR A 18 -6.33 6.59 -22.31
CA TYR A 18 -6.97 5.28 -22.16
C TYR A 18 -8.48 5.43 -22.21
N LYS A 19 -9.11 4.70 -23.13
CA LYS A 19 -10.57 4.69 -23.28
C LYS A 19 -11.24 4.18 -22.00
N ILE A 20 -12.24 4.90 -21.53
CA ILE A 20 -13.10 4.43 -20.43
C ILE A 20 -14.08 3.40 -21.00
N MET A 21 -14.15 2.22 -20.34
CA MET A 21 -15.08 1.15 -20.71
C MET A 21 -16.53 1.60 -20.55
N ASN A 22 -17.37 1.22 -21.49
CA ASN A 22 -18.81 1.39 -21.38
C ASN A 22 -19.44 0.23 -20.59
N ASP A 23 -20.74 0.34 -20.28
CA ASP A 23 -21.46 -0.67 -19.51
C ASP A 23 -21.41 -2.07 -20.13
N ALA A 24 -21.52 -2.19 -21.45
CA ALA A 24 -21.49 -3.48 -22.14
C ALA A 24 -20.09 -4.13 -22.06
N GLU A 25 -19.02 -3.35 -22.14
CA GLU A 25 -17.63 -3.84 -21.96
C GLU A 25 -17.42 -4.32 -20.52
N ILE A 26 -17.96 -3.60 -19.52
CA ILE A 26 -17.88 -4.02 -18.11
C ILE A 26 -18.70 -5.30 -17.88
N ASP A 27 -19.91 -5.38 -18.40
CA ASP A 27 -20.76 -6.57 -18.26
C ASP A 27 -20.11 -7.79 -18.94
N THR A 28 -19.41 -7.61 -20.05
CA THR A 28 -18.61 -8.65 -20.71
C THR A 28 -17.45 -9.10 -19.82
N THR A 29 -16.71 -8.17 -19.21
CA THR A 29 -15.60 -8.47 -18.27
C THR A 29 -16.10 -9.28 -17.07
N LEU A 30 -17.22 -8.88 -16.46
CA LEU A 30 -17.83 -9.61 -15.35
C LEU A 30 -18.26 -11.03 -15.77
N SER A 31 -18.93 -11.17 -16.91
CA SER A 31 -19.37 -12.48 -17.43
C SER A 31 -18.18 -13.39 -17.76
N THR A 32 -17.07 -12.84 -18.22
CA THR A 32 -15.83 -13.62 -18.49
C THR A 32 -15.23 -14.14 -17.19
N ALA A 33 -15.18 -13.33 -16.14
CA ALA A 33 -14.74 -13.76 -14.82
C ALA A 33 -15.62 -14.88 -14.23
N GLU A 34 -16.96 -14.76 -14.38
CA GLU A 34 -17.91 -15.79 -13.93
C GLU A 34 -17.68 -17.12 -14.62
N LYS A 35 -17.46 -17.10 -15.93
CA LYS A 35 -17.30 -18.32 -16.76
C LYS A 35 -15.98 -19.04 -16.46
N VAL A 36 -14.89 -18.32 -16.21
CA VAL A 36 -13.59 -18.93 -15.96
C VAL A 36 -13.42 -19.42 -14.52
N PHE A 37 -14.13 -18.83 -13.56
CA PHE A 37 -13.98 -19.15 -12.14
C PHE A 37 -14.12 -20.63 -11.81
N PRO A 38 -15.13 -21.42 -12.30
CA PRO A 38 -15.23 -22.85 -12.01
C PRO A 38 -14.01 -23.64 -12.47
N TYR A 39 -13.42 -23.30 -13.60
CA TYR A 39 -12.20 -23.93 -14.10
C TYR A 39 -11.01 -23.57 -13.22
N TRP A 40 -10.75 -22.26 -12.99
CA TRP A 40 -9.62 -21.79 -12.19
C TRP A 40 -9.66 -22.28 -10.75
N SER A 41 -10.84 -22.27 -10.11
CA SER A 41 -11.00 -22.70 -8.72
C SER A 41 -10.74 -24.20 -8.51
N ASN A 42 -10.91 -25.02 -9.53
CA ASN A 42 -10.62 -26.47 -9.51
C ASN A 42 -9.22 -26.81 -10.03
N MET A 43 -8.45 -25.85 -10.54
CA MET A 43 -7.08 -26.07 -11.00
C MET A 43 -6.18 -26.46 -9.81
N PRO A 44 -5.31 -27.50 -9.93
CA PRO A 44 -4.39 -27.90 -8.88
C PRO A 44 -3.49 -26.74 -8.42
N PHE A 45 -3.12 -26.74 -7.12
CA PHE A 45 -2.20 -25.72 -6.59
C PHE A 45 -0.89 -25.63 -7.37
N ALA A 46 -0.33 -26.77 -7.79
CA ALA A 46 0.91 -26.81 -8.55
C ALA A 46 0.82 -26.07 -9.90
N GLU A 47 -0.32 -26.19 -10.62
CA GLU A 47 -0.53 -25.50 -11.89
C GLU A 47 -0.70 -24.00 -11.70
N ARG A 48 -1.50 -23.57 -10.69
CA ARG A 48 -1.61 -22.14 -10.34
C ARG A 48 -0.27 -21.56 -9.89
N ALA A 49 0.53 -22.33 -9.14
CA ALA A 49 1.86 -21.93 -8.70
C ALA A 49 2.83 -21.77 -9.88
N GLU A 50 2.76 -22.66 -10.89
CA GLU A 50 3.56 -22.54 -12.11
C GLU A 50 3.24 -21.25 -12.86
N ILE A 51 1.95 -20.93 -13.06
CA ILE A 51 1.53 -19.68 -13.69
C ILE A 51 2.06 -18.48 -12.90
N LEU A 52 1.96 -18.48 -11.56
CA LEU A 52 2.44 -17.37 -10.75
C LEU A 52 3.97 -17.23 -10.78
N LYS A 53 4.72 -18.33 -10.88
CA LYS A 53 6.18 -18.31 -11.12
C LYS A 53 6.52 -17.76 -12.50
N ASN A 54 5.74 -18.09 -13.53
CA ASN A 54 5.90 -17.50 -14.85
C ASN A 54 5.67 -16.00 -14.84
N VAL A 55 4.66 -15.51 -14.09
CA VAL A 55 4.46 -14.07 -13.86
C VAL A 55 5.69 -13.44 -13.19
N ALA A 56 6.27 -14.10 -12.17
CA ALA A 56 7.48 -13.61 -11.51
C ALA A 56 8.67 -13.51 -12.49
N ASN A 57 8.82 -14.50 -13.36
CA ASN A 57 9.87 -14.48 -14.38
C ASN A 57 9.66 -13.35 -15.40
N LEU A 58 8.43 -13.17 -15.91
CA LEU A 58 8.10 -12.08 -16.83
C LEU A 58 8.29 -10.70 -16.20
N LEU A 59 7.96 -10.53 -14.91
CA LEU A 59 8.25 -9.30 -14.16
C LEU A 59 9.74 -8.98 -14.17
N LEU A 60 10.62 -9.96 -13.93
CA LEU A 60 12.07 -9.77 -13.92
C LEU A 60 12.62 -9.56 -15.33
N GLU A 61 12.11 -10.27 -16.33
CA GLU A 61 12.51 -10.13 -17.74
C GLU A 61 12.17 -8.73 -18.27
N ARG A 62 10.98 -8.21 -17.96
CA ARG A 62 10.49 -6.91 -18.40
C ARG A 62 10.74 -5.77 -17.42
N LYS A 63 11.57 -6.01 -16.42
CA LYS A 63 11.79 -5.09 -15.29
C LYS A 63 12.05 -3.67 -15.72
N ASP A 64 12.94 -3.46 -16.67
CA ASP A 64 13.34 -2.11 -17.10
C ASP A 64 12.18 -1.36 -17.81
N TRP A 65 11.38 -2.08 -18.60
CA TRP A 65 10.22 -1.51 -19.26
C TRP A 65 9.11 -1.14 -18.24
N LEU A 66 8.80 -2.07 -17.34
CA LEU A 66 7.81 -1.85 -16.28
C LEU A 66 8.23 -0.71 -15.35
N ALA A 67 9.51 -0.64 -14.96
CA ALA A 67 10.02 0.43 -14.12
C ALA A 67 9.90 1.79 -14.81
N LYS A 68 10.21 1.88 -16.12
CA LYS A 68 10.03 3.11 -16.91
C LYS A 68 8.55 3.50 -16.99
N LEU A 69 7.64 2.55 -17.14
CA LEU A 69 6.20 2.80 -17.16
C LEU A 69 5.73 3.38 -15.82
N ILE A 70 6.13 2.80 -14.69
CA ILE A 70 5.84 3.33 -13.34
C ILE A 70 6.36 4.76 -13.22
N THR A 71 7.62 4.99 -13.58
CA THR A 71 8.25 6.31 -13.48
C THR A 71 7.50 7.35 -14.31
N HIS A 72 7.11 7.02 -15.55
CA HIS A 72 6.34 7.91 -16.41
C HIS A 72 4.95 8.22 -15.81
N GLU A 73 4.19 7.21 -15.35
CA GLU A 73 2.80 7.41 -14.94
C GLU A 73 2.64 8.06 -13.56
N MET A 74 3.65 7.93 -12.65
CA MET A 74 3.50 8.47 -11.30
C MET A 74 4.72 9.24 -10.75
N GLY A 75 5.81 9.37 -11.51
CA GLY A 75 6.95 10.21 -11.13
C GLY A 75 7.95 9.61 -10.14
N LYS A 76 7.81 8.35 -9.76
CA LYS A 76 8.77 7.63 -8.89
C LYS A 76 10.14 7.57 -9.55
N VAL A 77 11.23 7.77 -8.79
CA VAL A 77 12.58 7.64 -9.33
C VAL A 77 12.81 6.22 -9.86
N LEU A 78 13.50 6.11 -10.99
CA LEU A 78 13.64 4.83 -11.72
C LEU A 78 14.18 3.70 -10.85
N LYS A 79 15.14 3.99 -9.96
CA LYS A 79 15.69 3.00 -9.02
C LYS A 79 14.63 2.40 -8.09
N GLU A 80 13.70 3.22 -7.57
CA GLU A 80 12.61 2.73 -6.72
C GLU A 80 11.56 1.98 -7.53
N SER A 81 11.34 2.37 -8.79
CA SER A 81 10.45 1.64 -9.71
C SER A 81 10.98 0.25 -10.04
N VAL A 82 12.29 0.10 -10.26
CA VAL A 82 12.96 -1.20 -10.42
C VAL A 82 12.76 -2.07 -9.18
N ALA A 83 13.01 -1.53 -7.99
CA ALA A 83 12.84 -2.25 -6.72
C ALA A 83 11.38 -2.67 -6.48
N GLU A 84 10.40 -1.89 -6.95
CA GLU A 84 8.99 -2.26 -6.88
C GLU A 84 8.68 -3.49 -7.75
N VAL A 85 9.19 -3.55 -8.98
CA VAL A 85 9.00 -4.70 -9.88
C VAL A 85 9.63 -5.95 -9.29
N GLU A 86 10.86 -5.87 -8.77
CA GLU A 86 11.55 -6.98 -8.11
C GLU A 86 10.78 -7.50 -6.90
N LYS A 87 10.20 -6.59 -6.13
CA LYS A 87 9.35 -6.92 -4.98
C LYS A 87 8.07 -7.66 -5.40
N CYS A 88 7.46 -7.30 -6.53
CA CYS A 88 6.30 -8.01 -7.08
C CYS A 88 6.66 -9.46 -7.43
N ALA A 89 7.79 -9.70 -8.08
CA ALA A 89 8.27 -11.04 -8.40
C ALA A 89 8.52 -11.88 -7.14
N LEU A 90 9.13 -11.26 -6.10
CA LEU A 90 9.32 -11.92 -4.80
C LEU A 90 7.99 -12.32 -4.17
N GLY A 91 6.97 -11.45 -4.22
CA GLY A 91 5.63 -11.72 -3.70
C GLY A 91 4.92 -12.87 -4.43
N CYS A 92 5.04 -12.93 -5.76
CA CYS A 92 4.53 -14.04 -6.58
C CYS A 92 5.18 -15.36 -6.18
N ASN A 93 6.51 -15.42 -6.12
CA ASN A 93 7.23 -16.63 -5.73
C ASN A 93 6.88 -17.08 -4.31
N PHE A 94 6.76 -16.13 -3.36
CA PHE A 94 6.37 -16.46 -1.99
C PHE A 94 5.02 -17.19 -1.92
N TYR A 95 3.99 -16.71 -2.63
CA TYR A 95 2.68 -17.37 -2.62
C TYR A 95 2.65 -18.64 -3.47
N ALA A 96 3.40 -18.71 -4.57
CA ALA A 96 3.54 -19.93 -5.34
C ALA A 96 4.12 -21.09 -4.50
N ASP A 97 5.04 -20.78 -3.58
CA ASP A 97 5.72 -21.79 -2.75
C ASP A 97 4.97 -22.13 -1.45
N ASN A 98 4.09 -21.24 -0.94
CA ASN A 98 3.51 -21.39 0.41
C ASN A 98 1.98 -21.52 0.44
N ALA A 99 1.26 -21.17 -0.64
CA ALA A 99 -0.20 -21.07 -0.60
C ALA A 99 -0.89 -22.41 -0.30
N GLU A 100 -0.37 -23.52 -0.84
CA GLU A 100 -0.93 -24.86 -0.58
C GLU A 100 -0.92 -25.17 0.91
N GLN A 101 0.21 -24.94 1.60
CA GLN A 101 0.35 -25.13 3.06
C GLN A 101 -0.57 -24.20 3.85
N PHE A 102 -0.72 -22.94 3.39
CA PHE A 102 -1.59 -21.99 4.09
C PHE A 102 -3.07 -22.35 4.03
N LEU A 103 -3.47 -23.11 3.00
CA LEU A 103 -4.85 -23.47 2.71
C LEU A 103 -5.14 -24.97 2.90
N GLU A 104 -4.22 -25.70 3.57
CA GLU A 104 -4.48 -27.10 3.96
C GLU A 104 -5.73 -27.23 4.87
N ASP A 105 -6.43 -28.36 4.70
CA ASP A 105 -7.54 -28.72 5.57
C ASP A 105 -7.09 -28.83 7.04
N GLU A 106 -7.74 -28.10 7.93
CA GLU A 106 -7.46 -28.15 9.36
C GLU A 106 -8.29 -29.25 10.02
N LEU A 107 -7.62 -30.33 10.47
CA LEU A 107 -8.29 -31.43 11.20
C LEU A 107 -8.66 -30.98 12.62
N ILE A 108 -9.96 -31.08 12.97
CA ILE A 108 -10.49 -30.71 14.26
C ILE A 108 -10.98 -31.95 14.99
N LYS A 109 -10.48 -32.18 16.20
CA LYS A 109 -10.95 -33.29 17.06
C LYS A 109 -12.30 -32.96 17.69
N THR A 110 -13.32 -33.74 17.32
CA THR A 110 -14.71 -33.60 17.83
C THR A 110 -15.30 -34.97 18.20
N GLY A 111 -16.58 -35.02 18.53
CA GLY A 111 -17.32 -36.28 18.73
C GLY A 111 -17.73 -37.00 17.44
N TYR A 112 -17.51 -36.41 16.27
CA TYR A 112 -17.75 -37.04 14.97
C TYR A 112 -16.59 -37.97 14.60
N LYS A 113 -16.84 -38.89 13.66
CA LYS A 113 -15.79 -39.79 13.11
C LYS A 113 -14.63 -39.02 12.47
N LYS A 114 -14.91 -37.94 11.74
CA LYS A 114 -13.94 -37.01 11.19
C LYS A 114 -14.56 -35.63 11.13
N SER A 115 -13.80 -34.62 11.50
CA SER A 115 -14.17 -33.22 11.31
C SER A 115 -12.96 -32.42 10.82
N PHE A 116 -13.18 -31.53 9.88
CA PHE A 116 -12.15 -30.65 9.38
C PHE A 116 -12.74 -29.35 8.86
N VAL A 117 -11.89 -28.33 8.78
CA VAL A 117 -12.19 -27.06 8.14
C VAL A 117 -11.49 -27.03 6.78
N ALA A 118 -12.26 -26.86 5.73
CA ALA A 118 -11.76 -26.69 4.35
C ALA A 118 -11.81 -25.20 3.98
N LEU A 119 -10.77 -24.72 3.30
CA LEU A 119 -10.65 -23.34 2.83
C LEU A 119 -10.91 -23.31 1.32
N GLN A 120 -11.98 -22.67 0.89
CA GLN A 120 -12.43 -22.69 -0.51
C GLN A 120 -12.51 -21.29 -1.10
N PRO A 121 -12.16 -21.09 -2.41
CA PRO A 121 -12.37 -19.79 -3.08
C PRO A 121 -13.84 -19.37 -3.08
N ILE A 122 -14.07 -18.06 -3.12
CA ILE A 122 -15.42 -17.50 -3.05
C ILE A 122 -15.94 -16.95 -4.39
N GLY A 123 -15.07 -16.71 -5.39
CA GLY A 123 -15.47 -16.19 -6.68
C GLY A 123 -14.61 -15.05 -7.19
N ALA A 124 -15.23 -14.10 -7.90
CA ALA A 124 -14.55 -12.90 -8.37
C ALA A 124 -14.37 -11.88 -7.22
N VAL A 125 -13.16 -11.37 -7.06
CA VAL A 125 -12.82 -10.33 -6.07
C VAL A 125 -12.45 -9.04 -6.81
N LEU A 126 -13.12 -7.94 -6.46
CA LEU A 126 -12.80 -6.61 -7.00
C LEU A 126 -11.63 -6.00 -6.22
N ALA A 127 -10.57 -5.63 -6.90
CA ALA A 127 -9.48 -4.83 -6.36
C ALA A 127 -9.62 -3.37 -6.81
N ILE A 128 -9.59 -2.42 -5.87
CA ILE A 128 -9.55 -0.99 -6.14
C ILE A 128 -8.22 -0.48 -5.60
N MET A 129 -7.25 -0.20 -6.52
CA MET A 129 -5.87 0.03 -6.15
C MET A 129 -5.40 1.44 -6.48
N PRO A 130 -4.52 2.03 -5.63
CA PRO A 130 -4.02 3.39 -5.79
C PRO A 130 -2.80 3.43 -6.71
N TRP A 131 -2.37 4.64 -7.03
CA TRP A 131 -1.30 4.95 -7.97
C TRP A 131 0.13 4.92 -7.38
N ASN A 132 0.28 4.94 -6.04
CA ASN A 132 1.60 5.22 -5.42
C ASN A 132 2.60 4.07 -5.50
N PHE A 133 2.14 2.83 -5.55
CA PHE A 133 2.90 1.63 -5.89
C PHE A 133 2.05 0.81 -6.87
N PRO A 134 2.03 1.22 -8.17
CA PRO A 134 1.01 0.75 -9.11
C PRO A 134 1.11 -0.75 -9.44
N LEU A 135 2.25 -1.38 -9.24
CA LEU A 135 2.38 -2.82 -9.36
C LEU A 135 2.27 -3.50 -7.99
N TRP A 136 3.03 -3.05 -6.98
CA TRP A 136 3.06 -3.75 -5.69
C TRP A 136 1.69 -3.84 -5.01
N GLN A 137 0.89 -2.77 -5.04
CA GLN A 137 -0.46 -2.80 -4.47
C GLN A 137 -1.35 -3.85 -5.16
N VAL A 138 -1.18 -4.04 -6.47
CA VAL A 138 -1.92 -5.04 -7.23
C VAL A 138 -1.41 -6.45 -6.91
N PHE A 139 -0.10 -6.70 -6.96
CA PHE A 139 0.46 -8.03 -6.73
C PHE A 139 0.31 -8.50 -5.29
N ARG A 140 0.34 -7.60 -4.32
CA ARG A 140 0.07 -7.87 -2.91
C ARG A 140 -1.32 -8.47 -2.68
N PHE A 141 -2.29 -8.04 -3.48
CA PHE A 141 -3.65 -8.57 -3.53
C PHE A 141 -3.77 -9.78 -4.48
N ALA A 142 -3.27 -9.67 -5.72
CA ALA A 142 -3.53 -10.64 -6.78
C ALA A 142 -2.88 -12.00 -6.50
N ALA A 143 -1.61 -12.02 -6.06
CA ALA A 143 -0.89 -13.26 -5.84
C ALA A 143 -1.61 -14.20 -4.83
N PRO A 144 -1.97 -13.77 -3.61
CA PRO A 144 -2.72 -14.63 -2.69
C PRO A 144 -4.14 -14.93 -3.18
N THR A 145 -4.83 -13.97 -3.79
CA THR A 145 -6.20 -14.14 -4.27
C THR A 145 -6.31 -15.20 -5.36
N LEU A 146 -5.40 -15.18 -6.34
CA LEU A 146 -5.36 -16.14 -7.42
C LEU A 146 -4.89 -17.52 -6.95
N MET A 147 -3.89 -17.58 -6.05
CA MET A 147 -3.45 -18.85 -5.45
C MET A 147 -4.54 -19.50 -4.60
N ALA A 148 -5.42 -18.71 -3.96
CA ALA A 148 -6.59 -19.25 -3.28
C ALA A 148 -7.66 -19.82 -4.22
N GLY A 149 -7.53 -19.62 -5.56
CA GLY A 149 -8.48 -20.09 -6.57
C GLY A 149 -9.60 -19.11 -6.90
N ASN A 150 -9.52 -17.89 -6.41
CA ASN A 150 -10.41 -16.80 -6.83
C ASN A 150 -9.96 -16.21 -8.18
N VAL A 151 -10.83 -15.43 -8.81
CA VAL A 151 -10.47 -14.59 -9.97
C VAL A 151 -10.47 -13.12 -9.57
N ALA A 152 -9.65 -12.31 -10.24
CA ALA A 152 -9.41 -10.93 -9.86
C ALA A 152 -9.88 -9.92 -10.91
N LEU A 153 -10.58 -8.89 -10.47
CA LEU A 153 -10.99 -7.74 -11.27
C LEU A 153 -10.30 -6.50 -10.71
N LEU A 154 -9.46 -5.84 -11.50
CA LEU A 154 -8.70 -4.67 -11.08
C LEU A 154 -9.33 -3.38 -11.60
N LYS A 155 -9.75 -2.50 -10.70
CA LYS A 155 -10.01 -1.09 -10.98
C LYS A 155 -8.87 -0.24 -10.42
N HIS A 156 -7.93 0.12 -11.27
CA HIS A 156 -6.78 0.93 -10.87
C HIS A 156 -7.10 2.43 -10.82
N ALA A 157 -6.17 3.21 -10.24
CA ALA A 157 -6.24 4.67 -10.28
C ALA A 157 -6.12 5.19 -11.72
N PRO A 158 -6.85 6.28 -12.08
CA PRO A 158 -6.92 6.75 -13.47
C PRO A 158 -5.60 7.20 -14.09
N ASN A 159 -4.63 7.60 -13.28
CA ASN A 159 -3.32 8.09 -13.73
C ASN A 159 -2.29 6.98 -13.99
N VAL A 160 -2.61 5.71 -13.70
CA VAL A 160 -1.71 4.55 -13.89
C VAL A 160 -2.39 3.42 -14.70
N CYS A 161 -3.14 3.81 -15.73
CA CYS A 161 -3.86 2.87 -16.58
C CYS A 161 -2.91 1.96 -17.39
N GLY A 162 -1.74 2.45 -17.80
CA GLY A 162 -0.73 1.63 -18.48
C GLY A 162 -0.22 0.52 -17.57
N CYS A 163 0.09 0.83 -16.32
CA CYS A 163 0.45 -0.18 -15.32
C CYS A 163 -0.68 -1.22 -15.12
N SER A 164 -1.94 -0.77 -15.09
CA SER A 164 -3.09 -1.67 -14.96
C SER A 164 -3.16 -2.70 -16.09
N LEU A 165 -3.05 -2.24 -17.33
CA LEU A 165 -3.10 -3.11 -18.52
C LEU A 165 -1.87 -4.02 -18.61
N ALA A 166 -0.69 -3.50 -18.27
CA ALA A 166 0.55 -4.29 -18.22
C ALA A 166 0.44 -5.48 -17.25
N VAL A 167 -0.20 -5.30 -16.09
CA VAL A 167 -0.41 -6.43 -15.15
C VAL A 167 -1.33 -7.49 -15.75
N GLN A 168 -2.41 -7.11 -16.42
CA GLN A 168 -3.27 -8.08 -17.10
C GLN A 168 -2.49 -8.87 -18.17
N GLU A 169 -1.72 -8.17 -19.01
CA GLU A 169 -0.88 -8.78 -20.05
C GLU A 169 0.11 -9.78 -19.46
N LEU A 170 0.75 -9.46 -18.32
CA LEU A 170 1.67 -10.38 -17.65
C LEU A 170 0.98 -11.69 -17.21
N PHE A 171 -0.23 -11.64 -16.67
CA PHE A 171 -0.98 -12.83 -16.29
C PHE A 171 -1.40 -13.68 -17.50
N GLU A 172 -1.90 -13.03 -18.56
CA GLU A 172 -2.31 -13.73 -19.79
C GLU A 172 -1.11 -14.42 -20.45
N GLU A 173 0.02 -13.74 -20.55
CA GLU A 173 1.25 -14.30 -21.16
C GLU A 173 1.88 -15.39 -20.29
N ALA A 174 1.74 -15.32 -18.98
CA ALA A 174 2.18 -16.36 -18.05
C ALA A 174 1.35 -17.66 -18.16
N GLY A 175 0.24 -17.65 -18.90
CA GLY A 175 -0.64 -18.79 -19.12
C GLY A 175 -1.92 -18.79 -18.30
N ALA A 176 -2.27 -17.69 -17.63
CA ALA A 176 -3.58 -17.56 -17.03
C ALA A 176 -4.66 -17.37 -18.11
N ASP A 177 -5.75 -18.14 -18.02
CA ASP A 177 -6.86 -18.00 -18.95
C ASP A 177 -7.49 -16.60 -18.90
N CYS A 178 -8.00 -16.15 -20.05
CA CYS A 178 -8.77 -14.90 -20.13
C CYS A 178 -9.91 -14.90 -19.10
N GLY A 179 -9.93 -13.87 -18.25
CA GLY A 179 -10.93 -13.74 -17.18
C GLY A 179 -10.39 -14.05 -15.78
N VAL A 180 -9.24 -14.72 -15.63
CA VAL A 180 -8.62 -14.98 -14.32
C VAL A 180 -8.14 -13.69 -13.66
N PHE A 181 -7.50 -12.81 -14.43
CA PHE A 181 -7.15 -11.45 -14.01
C PHE A 181 -7.56 -10.46 -15.11
N GLN A 182 -8.40 -9.47 -14.79
CA GLN A 182 -8.87 -8.49 -15.76
C GLN A 182 -8.80 -7.07 -15.21
N SER A 183 -8.32 -6.13 -16.04
CA SER A 183 -8.29 -4.70 -15.74
C SER A 183 -9.56 -3.99 -16.23
N ILE A 184 -10.17 -3.19 -15.36
CA ILE A 184 -11.37 -2.39 -15.64
C ILE A 184 -10.98 -0.93 -15.65
N ILE A 185 -10.92 -0.32 -16.83
CA ILE A 185 -10.67 1.12 -16.99
C ILE A 185 -12.02 1.85 -16.90
N ALA A 186 -12.38 2.29 -15.70
CA ALA A 186 -13.68 2.86 -15.44
C ALA A 186 -13.66 4.00 -14.40
N ASP A 187 -14.63 4.89 -14.48
CA ASP A 187 -14.87 5.95 -13.49
C ASP A 187 -15.26 5.36 -12.12
N THR A 188 -15.12 6.17 -11.08
CA THR A 188 -15.49 5.78 -9.71
C THR A 188 -16.97 5.49 -9.55
N ASP A 189 -17.83 6.10 -10.38
CA ASP A 189 -19.30 5.93 -10.31
C ASP A 189 -19.72 4.50 -10.67
N VAL A 190 -18.96 3.80 -11.50
CA VAL A 190 -19.23 2.42 -11.92
C VAL A 190 -18.91 1.41 -10.80
N THR A 191 -18.11 1.77 -9.82
CA THR A 191 -17.72 0.87 -8.71
C THR A 191 -18.93 0.31 -7.97
N GLY A 192 -19.96 1.14 -7.75
CA GLY A 192 -21.21 0.70 -7.12
C GLY A 192 -21.93 -0.35 -7.93
N LYS A 193 -21.99 -0.20 -9.26
CA LYS A 193 -22.61 -1.17 -10.20
C LYS A 193 -21.85 -2.50 -10.17
N ILE A 194 -20.52 -2.46 -10.24
CA ILE A 194 -19.66 -3.66 -10.19
C ILE A 194 -19.86 -4.41 -8.87
N LEU A 195 -19.83 -3.70 -7.73
CA LEU A 195 -20.05 -4.30 -6.42
C LEU A 195 -21.49 -4.83 -6.21
N ALA A 196 -22.47 -4.27 -6.88
CA ALA A 196 -23.86 -4.77 -6.83
C ALA A 196 -24.06 -6.06 -7.65
N SER A 197 -23.16 -6.38 -8.58
CA SER A 197 -23.23 -7.60 -9.38
C SER A 197 -23.06 -8.85 -8.50
N ASN A 198 -23.90 -9.87 -8.72
CA ASN A 198 -23.80 -11.17 -8.03
C ASN A 198 -22.52 -11.93 -8.37
N ILE A 199 -21.81 -11.56 -9.42
CA ILE A 199 -20.55 -12.17 -9.85
C ILE A 199 -19.43 -11.80 -8.88
N VAL A 200 -19.37 -10.54 -8.42
CA VAL A 200 -18.36 -10.06 -7.49
C VAL A 200 -18.74 -10.47 -6.06
N GLN A 201 -17.89 -11.23 -5.40
CA GLN A 201 -18.15 -11.79 -4.08
C GLN A 201 -17.50 -11.00 -2.92
N ALA A 202 -16.45 -10.25 -3.22
CA ALA A 202 -15.72 -9.46 -2.22
C ALA A 202 -14.99 -8.28 -2.86
N VAL A 203 -14.46 -7.37 -2.03
CA VAL A 203 -13.66 -6.23 -2.48
C VAL A 203 -12.44 -6.03 -1.59
N SER A 204 -11.29 -5.78 -2.22
CA SER A 204 -10.11 -5.20 -1.57
C SER A 204 -9.93 -3.76 -2.06
N LEU A 205 -9.71 -2.84 -1.14
CA LEU A 205 -9.42 -1.45 -1.49
C LEU A 205 -8.18 -0.97 -0.72
N THR A 206 -7.20 -0.49 -1.47
CA THR A 206 -6.14 0.36 -0.92
C THR A 206 -6.36 1.80 -1.38
N GLY A 207 -6.39 2.76 -0.47
CA GLY A 207 -6.63 4.15 -0.84
C GLY A 207 -6.91 5.09 0.33
N SER A 208 -7.63 6.20 0.04
CA SER A 208 -7.99 7.18 1.06
C SER A 208 -9.12 6.69 1.97
N GLU A 209 -9.16 7.20 3.21
CA GLU A 209 -10.28 6.97 4.16
C GLU A 209 -11.65 7.25 3.53
N LYS A 210 -11.76 8.32 2.74
CA LYS A 210 -13.01 8.70 2.05
C LYS A 210 -13.45 7.63 1.04
N ALA A 211 -12.50 7.12 0.25
CA ALA A 211 -12.78 6.06 -0.73
C ALA A 211 -13.14 4.75 -0.03
N GLY A 212 -12.36 4.36 1.00
CA GLY A 212 -12.60 3.16 1.78
C GLY A 212 -13.98 3.16 2.45
N SER A 213 -14.34 4.23 3.12
CA SER A 213 -15.66 4.37 3.76
C SER A 213 -16.82 4.23 2.77
N ARG A 214 -16.70 4.85 1.57
CA ARG A 214 -17.72 4.74 0.51
C ARG A 214 -17.84 3.30 0.00
N VAL A 215 -16.73 2.66 -0.32
CA VAL A 215 -16.69 1.30 -0.89
C VAL A 215 -17.11 0.25 0.14
N ALA A 216 -16.65 0.37 1.38
CA ALA A 216 -17.08 -0.50 2.49
C ALA A 216 -18.59 -0.41 2.73
N GLY A 217 -19.16 0.81 2.69
CA GLY A 217 -20.60 1.01 2.81
C GLY A 217 -21.38 0.33 1.68
N ILE A 218 -20.92 0.41 0.43
CA ILE A 218 -21.54 -0.29 -0.69
C ILE A 218 -21.42 -1.83 -0.52
N ALA A 219 -20.22 -2.33 -0.16
CA ALA A 219 -20.02 -3.75 0.07
C ALA A 219 -20.92 -4.29 1.19
N ALA A 220 -21.07 -3.55 2.27
CA ALA A 220 -21.94 -3.91 3.40
C ALA A 220 -23.42 -4.00 3.00
N THR A 221 -23.93 -3.07 2.15
CA THR A 221 -25.31 -3.16 1.64
C THR A 221 -25.56 -4.39 0.79
N GLN A 222 -24.50 -4.99 0.24
CA GLN A 222 -24.55 -6.22 -0.57
C GLN A 222 -24.13 -7.47 0.24
N ILE A 223 -23.87 -7.34 1.54
CA ILE A 223 -23.38 -8.40 2.44
C ILE A 223 -22.10 -9.06 1.89
N LYS A 224 -21.21 -8.26 1.28
CA LYS A 224 -19.94 -8.71 0.71
C LYS A 224 -18.76 -8.42 1.63
N LYS A 225 -17.84 -9.40 1.75
CA LYS A 225 -16.60 -9.22 2.51
C LYS A 225 -15.75 -8.11 1.90
N SER A 226 -15.09 -7.35 2.75
CA SER A 226 -14.19 -6.29 2.30
C SER A 226 -12.91 -6.24 3.14
N VAL A 227 -11.78 -5.94 2.48
CA VAL A 227 -10.50 -5.62 3.09
C VAL A 227 -10.18 -4.18 2.73
N MET A 228 -9.85 -3.38 3.74
CA MET A 228 -9.61 -1.94 3.59
C MET A 228 -8.23 -1.60 4.11
N GLU A 229 -7.34 -1.21 3.20
CA GLU A 229 -6.00 -0.69 3.46
C GLU A 229 -5.98 0.80 3.16
N LEU A 230 -6.03 1.63 4.22
CA LEU A 230 -6.27 3.06 4.06
C LEU A 230 -5.04 3.89 4.47
N GLY A 231 -5.25 5.20 4.64
CA GLY A 231 -4.18 6.12 5.02
C GLY A 231 -3.54 5.80 6.37
N GLY A 232 -2.38 6.37 6.61
CA GLY A 232 -1.62 6.25 7.84
C GLY A 232 -0.93 7.54 8.22
N SER A 233 -0.69 7.72 9.51
CA SER A 233 0.15 8.78 10.05
C SER A 233 1.13 8.17 11.06
N ASP A 234 2.03 7.34 10.52
CA ASP A 234 2.92 6.51 11.31
C ASP A 234 3.84 7.35 12.21
N ALA A 235 3.91 6.94 13.47
CA ALA A 235 4.80 7.52 14.45
C ALA A 235 6.20 6.91 14.32
N PHE A 236 7.22 7.77 14.40
CA PHE A 236 8.63 7.42 14.47
C PHE A 236 9.17 7.94 15.80
N ILE A 237 9.27 7.05 16.80
CA ILE A 237 9.66 7.39 18.17
C ILE A 237 11.17 7.27 18.32
N VAL A 238 11.82 8.31 18.86
CA VAL A 238 13.27 8.32 19.15
C VAL A 238 13.46 8.55 20.64
N LEU A 239 13.96 7.51 21.35
CA LEU A 239 14.23 7.56 22.78
C LEU A 239 15.64 8.09 23.08
N ASN A 240 15.93 8.46 24.33
CA ASN A 240 17.19 9.05 24.78
C ASN A 240 18.43 8.22 24.46
N ASP A 241 18.28 6.89 24.48
CA ASP A 241 19.37 5.94 24.27
C ASP A 241 19.52 5.50 22.81
N ALA A 242 18.71 6.04 21.88
CA ALA A 242 18.76 5.68 20.47
C ALA A 242 20.12 5.98 19.83
N ASP A 243 20.46 5.20 18.80
CA ASP A 243 21.54 5.54 17.89
C ASP A 243 21.04 6.63 16.93
N ILE A 244 21.38 7.88 17.24
CA ILE A 244 20.83 9.07 16.58
C ILE A 244 21.17 9.12 15.10
N GLU A 245 22.42 8.81 14.72
CA GLU A 245 22.85 8.86 13.32
C GLU A 245 22.09 7.83 12.48
N LYS A 246 21.99 6.60 12.98
CA LYS A 246 21.27 5.53 12.33
C LYS A 246 19.76 5.81 12.29
N ALA A 247 19.19 6.31 13.38
CA ALA A 247 17.78 6.70 13.43
C ALA A 247 17.46 7.79 12.39
N ALA A 248 18.34 8.80 12.25
CA ALA A 248 18.18 9.89 11.28
C ALA A 248 18.25 9.39 9.81
N GLU A 249 19.20 8.49 9.51
CA GLU A 249 19.28 7.84 8.20
C GLU A 249 17.97 7.11 7.85
N PHE A 250 17.48 6.27 8.76
CA PHE A 250 16.24 5.52 8.54
C PHE A 250 15.00 6.41 8.54
N ALA A 251 15.00 7.49 9.32
CA ALA A 251 13.92 8.49 9.29
C ALA A 251 13.76 9.11 7.90
N VAL A 252 14.89 9.52 7.31
CA VAL A 252 14.88 10.12 5.97
C VAL A 252 14.53 9.06 4.93
N ASN A 253 15.11 7.86 4.97
CA ASN A 253 14.78 6.77 4.05
C ASN A 253 13.29 6.39 4.14
N SER A 254 12.75 6.26 5.36
CA SER A 254 11.33 5.96 5.56
C SER A 254 10.42 7.07 5.05
N ARG A 255 10.74 8.35 5.35
CA ARG A 255 9.92 9.48 4.92
C ARG A 255 9.98 9.72 3.42
N MET A 256 11.14 9.54 2.81
CA MET A 256 11.40 9.92 1.41
C MET A 256 11.11 8.82 0.40
N GLN A 257 10.80 7.60 0.86
CA GLN A 257 10.37 6.55 -0.07
C GLN A 257 9.21 7.04 -0.95
N ASN A 258 9.38 6.96 -2.27
CA ASN A 258 8.42 7.47 -3.26
C ASN A 258 8.05 8.96 -3.05
N ALA A 259 9.03 9.81 -2.77
CA ALA A 259 8.83 11.22 -2.40
C ALA A 259 7.82 11.41 -1.24
N GLY A 260 7.80 10.50 -0.28
CA GLY A 260 6.89 10.52 0.86
C GLY A 260 5.47 10.05 0.57
N GLN A 261 5.19 9.56 -0.62
CA GLN A 261 3.88 9.11 -1.05
C GLN A 261 3.64 7.63 -0.72
N SER A 262 3.83 7.29 0.55
CA SER A 262 3.61 5.94 1.08
C SER A 262 2.75 6.01 2.34
N CYS A 263 1.77 5.10 2.46
CA CYS A 263 0.91 5.00 3.64
C CYS A 263 1.72 4.68 4.91
N ILE A 264 2.78 3.88 4.79
CA ILE A 264 3.70 3.49 5.87
C ILE A 264 4.95 4.37 5.98
N ALA A 265 5.05 5.47 5.23
CA ALA A 265 6.14 6.43 5.46
C ALA A 265 6.01 7.03 6.85
N ALA A 266 7.13 7.14 7.59
CA ALA A 266 7.15 7.84 8.87
C ALA A 266 6.71 9.29 8.68
N LYS A 267 5.74 9.76 9.47
CA LYS A 267 5.13 11.10 9.31
C LYS A 267 5.31 11.96 10.54
N ARG A 268 5.07 11.40 11.74
CA ARG A 268 5.18 12.08 13.02
C ARG A 268 6.43 11.59 13.74
N PHE A 269 7.45 12.43 13.83
CA PHE A 269 8.71 12.12 14.50
C PHE A 269 8.62 12.59 15.95
N LEU A 270 8.32 11.65 16.86
CA LEU A 270 8.16 11.87 18.30
C LEU A 270 9.52 11.68 18.98
N VAL A 271 10.18 12.77 19.27
CA VAL A 271 11.59 12.76 19.74
C VAL A 271 11.66 13.26 21.17
N VAL A 272 12.29 12.45 22.04
CA VAL A 272 12.50 12.86 23.44
C VAL A 272 13.39 14.09 23.48
N GLU A 273 13.03 15.06 24.34
CA GLU A 273 13.61 16.41 24.33
C GLU A 273 15.14 16.44 24.48
N ASP A 274 15.73 15.51 25.23
CA ASP A 274 17.17 15.44 25.46
C ASP A 274 17.97 15.15 24.17
N VAL A 275 17.35 14.54 23.17
CA VAL A 275 18.02 14.16 21.91
C VAL A 275 17.43 14.89 20.69
N LEU A 276 16.44 15.77 20.89
CA LEU A 276 15.72 16.43 19.81
C LEU A 276 16.64 17.24 18.90
N ASP A 277 17.51 18.08 19.46
CA ASP A 277 18.40 18.94 18.68
C ASP A 277 19.39 18.09 17.86
N ASN A 278 20.03 17.11 18.49
CA ASN A 278 20.97 16.21 17.83
C ASN A 278 20.29 15.43 16.69
N PHE A 279 19.08 14.92 16.93
CA PHE A 279 18.31 14.19 15.91
C PHE A 279 17.88 15.11 14.76
N THR A 280 17.44 16.33 15.08
CA THR A 280 17.05 17.32 14.07
C THR A 280 18.22 17.72 13.18
N ASP A 281 19.40 17.94 13.76
CA ASP A 281 20.63 18.25 13.01
C ASP A 281 21.02 17.08 12.10
N ALA A 282 21.01 15.86 12.63
CA ALA A 282 21.32 14.66 11.85
C ALA A 282 20.32 14.45 10.68
N VAL A 283 19.01 14.59 10.92
CA VAL A 283 17.99 14.51 9.87
C VAL A 283 18.19 15.62 8.83
N THR A 284 18.48 16.86 9.26
CA THR A 284 18.75 17.98 8.36
C THR A 284 19.94 17.67 7.44
N ALA A 285 21.02 17.16 8.02
CA ALA A 285 22.21 16.77 7.25
C ALA A 285 21.91 15.66 6.22
N GLN A 286 21.03 14.70 6.53
CA GLN A 286 20.62 13.67 5.58
C GLN A 286 19.70 14.25 4.49
N ILE A 287 18.74 15.11 4.82
CA ILE A 287 17.86 15.76 3.83
C ILE A 287 18.67 16.60 2.83
N GLN A 288 19.71 17.29 3.28
CA GLN A 288 20.58 18.10 2.41
C GLN A 288 21.37 17.29 1.37
N LYS A 289 21.52 15.98 1.55
CA LYS A 289 22.13 15.08 0.56
C LYS A 289 21.17 14.70 -0.56
N LEU A 290 19.87 14.91 -0.40
CA LEU A 290 18.85 14.55 -1.38
C LEU A 290 18.95 15.47 -2.60
N LYS A 291 18.82 14.87 -3.77
CA LYS A 291 18.81 15.58 -5.05
C LYS A 291 17.43 15.42 -5.70
N GLN A 292 16.70 16.53 -5.79
CA GLN A 292 15.43 16.57 -6.50
C GLN A 292 15.66 16.86 -7.97
N GLY A 293 15.02 16.10 -8.87
CA GLY A 293 15.23 16.27 -10.31
C GLY A 293 14.37 15.36 -11.16
N ASP A 294 14.79 15.18 -12.40
CA ASP A 294 14.19 14.23 -13.34
C ASP A 294 14.29 12.82 -12.77
N PRO A 295 13.17 12.10 -12.60
CA PRO A 295 13.17 10.75 -12.02
C PRO A 295 13.89 9.71 -12.88
N PHE A 296 14.23 10.02 -14.14
CA PHE A 296 15.05 9.18 -15.01
C PHE A 296 16.56 9.43 -14.87
N ASP A 297 16.98 10.53 -14.25
CA ASP A 297 18.40 10.81 -14.00
C ASP A 297 18.87 9.95 -12.81
N GLU A 298 19.93 9.16 -13.01
CA GLU A 298 20.51 8.28 -12.00
C GLU A 298 20.98 9.01 -10.73
N SER A 299 21.32 10.30 -10.83
CA SER A 299 21.72 11.13 -9.70
C SER A 299 20.55 11.65 -8.88
N THR A 300 19.32 11.57 -9.39
CA THR A 300 18.11 12.01 -8.70
C THR A 300 17.74 11.00 -7.61
N THR A 301 17.57 11.50 -6.39
CA THR A 301 17.13 10.69 -5.23
C THR A 301 15.70 10.96 -4.82
N THR A 302 15.11 12.06 -5.31
CA THR A 302 13.72 12.44 -5.00
C THR A 302 13.04 12.93 -6.29
N GLY A 303 12.03 12.20 -6.72
CA GLY A 303 11.17 12.57 -7.84
C GLY A 303 10.06 13.57 -7.47
N PRO A 304 9.21 13.93 -8.44
CA PRO A 304 8.03 14.74 -8.18
C PRO A 304 6.96 13.99 -7.41
N MET A 305 6.00 14.70 -6.86
CA MET A 305 4.72 14.13 -6.45
C MET A 305 3.91 13.74 -7.70
N ALA A 306 3.09 12.70 -7.57
CA ALA A 306 2.42 12.11 -8.73
C ALA A 306 1.38 13.01 -9.41
N ARG A 307 0.84 14.00 -8.71
CA ARG A 307 -0.20 14.89 -9.23
C ARG A 307 -0.13 16.27 -8.59
N LEU A 308 -0.55 17.27 -9.34
CA LEU A 308 -0.53 18.67 -8.91
C LEU A 308 -1.44 18.91 -7.69
N ASP A 309 -2.67 18.38 -7.73
CA ASP A 309 -3.64 18.53 -6.63
C ASP A 309 -3.13 17.95 -5.29
N LEU A 310 -2.27 16.94 -5.35
CA LEU A 310 -1.65 16.35 -4.16
C LEU A 310 -0.54 17.23 -3.59
N ALA A 311 0.26 17.84 -4.46
CA ALA A 311 1.28 18.81 -4.06
C ALA A 311 0.66 20.07 -3.44
N GLU A 312 -0.43 20.58 -4.02
CA GLU A 312 -1.21 21.68 -3.50
C GLU A 312 -1.81 21.35 -2.13
N LYS A 313 -2.44 20.18 -1.99
CA LYS A 313 -3.01 19.73 -0.72
C LYS A 313 -1.95 19.65 0.38
N LEU A 314 -0.78 19.07 0.08
CA LEU A 314 0.32 19.01 1.05
C LEU A 314 0.78 20.41 1.45
N HIS A 315 0.89 21.32 0.48
CA HIS A 315 1.27 22.71 0.73
C HIS A 315 0.29 23.39 1.68
N ASP A 316 -1.01 23.25 1.44
CA ASP A 316 -2.05 23.77 2.30
C ASP A 316 -1.98 23.23 3.74
N GLN A 317 -1.76 21.91 3.90
CA GLN A 317 -1.60 21.30 5.22
C GLN A 317 -0.40 21.90 5.98
N ILE A 318 0.72 22.13 5.29
CA ILE A 318 1.92 22.74 5.87
C ILE A 318 1.66 24.19 6.23
N GLN A 319 1.11 25.01 5.33
CA GLN A 319 0.84 26.44 5.59
C GLN A 319 -0.16 26.64 6.74
N GLN A 320 -1.20 25.81 6.81
CA GLN A 320 -2.15 25.84 7.95
C GLN A 320 -1.47 25.44 9.26
N SER A 321 -0.52 24.51 9.24
CA SER A 321 0.25 24.12 10.43
C SER A 321 1.18 25.26 10.88
N VAL A 322 1.82 25.93 9.93
CA VAL A 322 2.66 27.12 10.20
C VAL A 322 1.82 28.24 10.80
N SER A 323 0.63 28.50 10.28
CA SER A 323 -0.27 29.51 10.85
C SER A 323 -0.70 29.21 12.29
N LYS A 324 -0.59 27.95 12.72
CA LYS A 324 -0.87 27.48 14.09
C LYS A 324 0.38 27.37 14.98
N GLY A 325 1.56 27.77 14.48
CA GLY A 325 2.78 27.84 15.28
C GLY A 325 3.87 26.82 14.92
N ALA A 326 3.67 25.96 13.93
CA ALA A 326 4.76 25.15 13.39
C ALA A 326 5.78 26.04 12.66
N ALA A 327 7.05 25.64 12.65
CA ALA A 327 8.12 26.37 11.97
C ALA A 327 8.75 25.52 10.87
N ILE A 328 8.84 26.06 9.65
CA ILE A 328 9.61 25.45 8.57
C ILE A 328 11.08 25.81 8.79
N ILE A 329 11.93 24.82 9.02
CA ILE A 329 13.37 25.03 9.14
C ILE A 329 14.14 24.61 7.90
N LEU A 330 13.54 23.80 7.03
CA LEU A 330 14.11 23.42 5.74
C LEU A 330 13.00 23.21 4.70
N GLY A 331 13.23 23.59 3.44
CA GLY A 331 12.31 23.33 2.33
C GLY A 331 11.11 24.28 2.26
N GLY A 332 9.90 23.73 2.10
CA GLY A 332 8.64 24.50 2.06
C GLY A 332 8.27 25.09 0.72
N LYS A 333 9.09 24.88 -0.33
CA LYS A 333 8.84 25.42 -1.68
C LYS A 333 8.23 24.34 -2.58
N VAL A 334 7.31 24.77 -3.42
CA VAL A 334 6.64 23.92 -4.42
C VAL A 334 6.72 24.56 -5.79
N ASN A 335 6.99 23.74 -6.82
CA ASN A 335 6.95 24.14 -8.21
C ASN A 335 6.28 23.01 -9.03
N GLY A 336 5.00 23.19 -9.36
CA GLY A 336 4.18 22.12 -9.93
C GLY A 336 4.13 20.90 -8.99
N CYS A 337 4.45 19.73 -9.51
CA CYS A 337 4.55 18.50 -8.73
C CYS A 337 5.87 18.37 -7.94
N ASN A 338 6.84 19.26 -8.15
CA ASN A 338 8.13 19.21 -7.46
C ASN A 338 8.02 19.91 -6.10
N TYR A 339 7.78 19.13 -5.05
CA TYR A 339 7.72 19.59 -3.68
C TYR A 339 9.06 19.34 -2.98
N GLN A 340 9.68 20.38 -2.43
CA GLN A 340 10.96 20.21 -1.72
C GLN A 340 10.78 19.40 -0.44
N PRO A 341 11.72 18.49 -0.10
CA PRO A 341 11.76 17.89 1.23
C PRO A 341 11.71 18.97 2.31
N THR A 342 10.71 18.87 3.19
CA THR A 342 10.35 19.94 4.11
C THR A 342 10.39 19.44 5.54
N LEU A 343 11.12 20.15 6.41
CA LEU A 343 11.23 19.84 7.84
C LEU A 343 10.48 20.88 8.66
N LEU A 344 9.48 20.40 9.39
CA LEU A 344 8.64 21.18 10.30
C LEU A 344 9.02 20.90 11.76
N MET A 345 9.27 21.94 12.53
CA MET A 345 9.45 21.90 13.98
C MET A 345 8.18 22.41 14.68
N ASN A 346 8.07 22.10 15.98
CA ASN A 346 6.98 22.53 16.85
C ASN A 346 5.58 22.07 16.37
N VAL A 347 5.52 20.92 15.71
CA VAL A 347 4.24 20.33 15.34
C VAL A 347 3.54 19.82 16.60
N GLN A 348 2.27 20.11 16.73
CA GLN A 348 1.46 19.78 17.92
C GLN A 348 0.07 19.27 17.53
N PRO A 349 -0.62 18.55 18.43
CA PRO A 349 -2.03 18.21 18.26
C PRO A 349 -2.88 19.42 17.88
N GLY A 350 -3.85 19.23 16.97
CA GLY A 350 -4.69 20.29 16.42
C GLY A 350 -4.14 20.96 15.16
N MET A 351 -2.90 20.67 14.76
CA MET A 351 -2.34 21.09 13.47
C MET A 351 -2.62 20.07 12.38
N PRO A 352 -2.93 20.46 11.12
CA PRO A 352 -3.09 19.48 10.02
C PRO A 352 -1.92 18.53 9.86
N ALA A 353 -0.68 18.98 10.04
CA ALA A 353 0.53 18.13 9.96
C ALA A 353 0.59 17.04 11.06
N PHE A 354 -0.17 17.18 12.16
CA PHE A 354 -0.32 16.15 13.19
C PHE A 354 -1.56 15.27 12.94
N GLU A 355 -2.72 15.88 12.63
CA GLU A 355 -4.03 15.23 12.61
C GLU A 355 -4.30 14.47 11.33
N GLU A 356 -3.75 14.94 10.20
CA GLU A 356 -4.02 14.42 8.89
C GLU A 356 -2.84 13.60 8.35
N GLU A 357 -3.10 12.82 7.32
CA GLU A 357 -2.03 12.16 6.56
C GLU A 357 -1.33 13.18 5.65
N THR A 358 -0.06 13.48 5.94
CA THR A 358 0.83 14.25 5.05
C THR A 358 1.42 13.31 4.00
N PHE A 359 0.82 13.27 2.81
CA PHE A 359 1.18 12.30 1.77
C PHE A 359 2.16 12.90 0.76
N GLY A 360 3.40 13.16 1.20
CA GLY A 360 4.48 13.78 0.44
C GLY A 360 5.70 14.07 1.34
N PRO A 361 6.74 14.76 0.85
CA PRO A 361 8.05 14.85 1.49
C PRO A 361 8.10 15.84 2.66
N ALA A 362 7.26 15.64 3.69
CA ALA A 362 7.18 16.50 4.86
C ALA A 362 7.48 15.72 6.15
N PHE A 363 8.46 16.17 6.92
CA PHE A 363 8.89 15.66 8.22
C PHE A 363 8.27 16.51 9.33
N CYS A 364 7.50 15.91 10.23
CA CYS A 364 6.83 16.61 11.31
C CYS A 364 7.48 16.27 12.65
N MET A 365 8.39 17.15 13.15
CA MET A 365 9.07 16.98 14.43
C MET A 365 8.19 17.40 15.59
N ILE A 366 8.04 16.50 16.56
CA ILE A 366 7.21 16.62 17.74
C ILE A 366 8.08 16.33 18.95
N LYS A 367 8.27 17.33 19.79
CA LYS A 367 8.98 17.18 21.06
C LYS A 367 8.12 16.43 22.07
N VAL A 368 8.70 15.46 22.76
CA VAL A 368 8.09 14.72 23.87
C VAL A 368 9.00 14.70 25.08
N LYS A 369 8.45 14.63 26.28
CA LYS A 369 9.23 14.61 27.52
C LYS A 369 9.87 13.26 27.81
N ASN A 370 9.19 12.18 27.46
CA ASN A 370 9.60 10.81 27.76
C ASN A 370 8.86 9.80 26.86
N GLU A 371 9.18 8.52 27.04
CA GLU A 371 8.57 7.41 26.31
C GLU A 371 7.05 7.31 26.50
N ASN A 372 6.52 7.62 27.67
CA ASN A 372 5.08 7.53 27.92
C ASN A 372 4.30 8.58 27.09
N GLU A 373 4.76 9.83 27.10
CA GLU A 373 4.16 10.88 26.25
C GLU A 373 4.33 10.56 24.76
N ALA A 374 5.44 9.92 24.36
CA ALA A 374 5.63 9.47 22.98
C ALA A 374 4.57 8.44 22.57
N ILE A 375 4.28 7.45 23.42
CA ILE A 375 3.24 6.45 23.18
C ILE A 375 1.83 7.09 23.18
N ASP A 376 1.55 7.98 24.13
CA ASP A 376 0.27 8.68 24.19
C ASP A 376 0.01 9.48 22.89
N LEU A 377 1.00 10.23 22.42
CA LEU A 377 0.90 11.00 21.18
C LEU A 377 0.92 10.12 19.93
N ALA A 378 1.66 9.01 19.93
CA ALA A 378 1.60 8.00 18.85
C ALA A 378 0.18 7.47 18.70
N ASN A 379 -0.48 7.17 19.81
CA ASN A 379 -1.84 6.61 19.88
C ASN A 379 -2.95 7.65 19.68
N ALA A 380 -2.68 8.94 19.86
CA ALA A 380 -3.65 10.03 19.69
C ALA A 380 -4.13 10.19 18.24
N SER A 381 -3.43 9.62 17.26
CA SER A 381 -3.86 9.62 15.86
C SER A 381 -5.12 8.79 15.65
N ARG A 382 -5.98 9.25 14.75
CA ARG A 382 -7.12 8.46 14.24
C ARG A 382 -6.69 7.28 13.37
N TYR A 383 -5.44 7.25 12.92
CA TYR A 383 -4.82 6.18 12.15
C TYR A 383 -4.11 5.16 13.05
N GLY A 384 -3.81 3.99 12.50
CA GLY A 384 -3.09 2.94 13.19
C GLY A 384 -2.57 1.90 12.19
N LEU A 385 -1.74 2.34 11.22
CA LEU A 385 -1.17 1.44 10.20
C LEU A 385 0.15 0.84 10.68
N GLY A 386 1.14 1.69 10.93
CA GLY A 386 2.46 1.26 11.39
C GLY A 386 3.09 2.25 12.37
N GLY A 387 4.30 1.92 12.81
CA GLY A 387 5.15 2.79 13.62
C GLY A 387 6.54 2.23 13.85
N ASN A 388 7.42 3.09 14.35
CA ASN A 388 8.82 2.77 14.62
C ASN A 388 9.21 3.21 16.03
N ILE A 389 10.09 2.43 16.69
CA ILE A 389 10.69 2.78 17.97
C ILE A 389 12.20 2.61 17.86
N TRP A 390 12.94 3.66 18.23
CA TRP A 390 14.40 3.68 18.22
C TRP A 390 14.93 3.75 19.64
N THR A 391 15.62 2.69 20.05
CA THR A 391 16.22 2.52 21.40
C THR A 391 17.30 1.43 21.36
N LYS A 392 18.29 1.51 22.25
CA LYS A 392 19.24 0.40 22.45
C LYS A 392 18.69 -0.68 23.38
N ASP A 393 17.72 -0.34 24.20
CA ASP A 393 17.03 -1.29 25.09
C ASP A 393 15.89 -2.01 24.32
N ILE A 394 16.21 -3.18 23.79
CA ILE A 394 15.28 -3.96 22.97
C ILE A 394 14.05 -4.43 23.77
N ASP A 395 14.22 -4.80 25.03
CA ASP A 395 13.10 -5.26 25.87
C ASP A 395 12.12 -4.11 26.15
N LYS A 396 12.62 -2.90 26.43
CA LYS A 396 11.83 -1.70 26.50
C LYS A 396 11.13 -1.42 25.17
N GLY A 397 11.85 -1.51 24.05
CA GLY A 397 11.30 -1.36 22.71
C GLY A 397 10.11 -2.29 22.44
N ILE A 398 10.24 -3.57 22.83
CA ILE A 398 9.16 -4.58 22.70
C ILE A 398 7.96 -4.24 23.60
N ALA A 399 8.22 -3.81 24.84
CA ALA A 399 7.15 -3.41 25.76
C ALA A 399 6.33 -2.23 25.19
N LEU A 400 7.02 -1.16 24.77
CA LEU A 400 6.38 0.01 24.15
C LEU A 400 5.67 -0.32 22.83
N ALA A 401 6.24 -1.22 22.01
CA ALA A 401 5.61 -1.66 20.77
C ALA A 401 4.25 -2.33 21.02
N ARG A 402 4.08 -3.05 22.13
CA ARG A 402 2.80 -3.66 22.54
C ARG A 402 1.74 -2.64 22.96
N GLU A 403 2.15 -1.45 23.40
CA GLU A 403 1.27 -0.35 23.78
C GLU A 403 0.85 0.50 22.58
N MET A 404 1.57 0.43 21.45
CA MET A 404 1.21 1.16 20.24
C MET A 404 -0.04 0.59 19.57
N SER A 405 -1.03 1.45 19.35
CA SER A 405 -2.28 1.13 18.65
C SER A 405 -2.11 1.19 17.13
N SER A 406 -1.35 0.25 16.56
CA SER A 406 -1.09 0.13 15.13
C SER A 406 -1.04 -1.34 14.67
N GLY A 407 -1.13 -1.55 13.37
CA GLY A 407 -1.08 -2.90 12.78
C GLY A 407 0.32 -3.52 12.78
N SER A 408 1.36 -2.68 12.78
CA SER A 408 2.75 -3.14 12.85
C SER A 408 3.65 -2.12 13.56
N VAL A 409 4.67 -2.63 14.27
CA VAL A 409 5.71 -1.79 14.89
C VAL A 409 7.08 -2.39 14.61
N PHE A 410 8.01 -1.56 14.17
CA PHE A 410 9.38 -1.95 13.84
C PHE A 410 10.34 -1.28 14.82
N ILE A 411 11.20 -2.06 15.47
CA ILE A 411 12.22 -1.58 16.41
C ILE A 411 13.54 -1.44 15.68
N ASN A 412 14.16 -0.26 15.74
CA ASN A 412 15.44 0.07 15.09
C ASN A 412 15.46 -0.21 13.58
N SER A 413 14.30 -0.08 12.93
CA SER A 413 14.13 -0.28 11.48
C SER A 413 12.97 0.57 10.96
N MET A 414 12.81 0.65 9.66
CA MET A 414 11.63 1.27 9.04
C MET A 414 10.52 0.24 8.80
N VAL A 415 9.27 0.69 8.83
CA VAL A 415 8.12 -0.15 8.47
C VAL A 415 8.23 -0.60 7.02
N LYS A 416 8.01 -1.89 6.78
CA LYS A 416 8.02 -2.50 5.44
C LYS A 416 6.87 -3.49 5.31
N SER A 417 6.37 -3.63 4.09
CA SER A 417 5.48 -4.73 3.73
C SER A 417 6.31 -5.91 3.22
N GLU A 418 6.36 -6.98 4.00
CA GLU A 418 7.08 -8.21 3.70
C GLU A 418 6.08 -9.32 3.38
N PRO A 419 6.27 -10.13 2.31
CA PRO A 419 5.31 -11.19 1.95
C PRO A 419 5.00 -12.17 3.08
N ALA A 420 5.96 -12.45 3.95
CA ALA A 420 5.81 -13.39 5.07
C ALA A 420 5.11 -12.80 6.31
N LEU A 421 4.96 -11.48 6.41
CA LEU A 421 4.37 -10.80 7.55
C LEU A 421 2.98 -10.24 7.21
N PRO A 422 1.98 -10.33 8.11
CA PRO A 422 0.69 -9.74 7.88
C PRO A 422 0.81 -8.21 7.78
N PHE A 423 0.15 -7.63 6.80
CA PHE A 423 0.12 -6.19 6.57
C PHE A 423 -1.30 -5.65 6.69
N GLY A 424 -1.47 -4.56 7.41
CA GLY A 424 -2.75 -3.89 7.56
C GLY A 424 -2.86 -3.10 8.85
N GLY A 425 -3.83 -2.19 8.88
CA GLY A 425 -4.05 -1.27 9.97
C GLY A 425 -5.24 -1.59 10.85
N ILE A 426 -5.44 -0.69 11.82
CA ILE A 426 -6.61 -0.58 12.69
C ILE A 426 -7.14 0.85 12.65
N LYS A 427 -8.22 1.15 13.36
CA LYS A 427 -8.85 2.47 13.39
C LYS A 427 -9.22 2.92 11.96
N LYS A 428 -8.91 4.18 11.60
CA LYS A 428 -9.16 4.74 10.27
C LYS A 428 -8.16 4.30 9.20
N SER A 429 -7.12 3.52 9.56
CA SER A 429 -6.26 2.86 8.60
C SER A 429 -6.86 1.59 8.00
N GLY A 430 -8.03 1.17 8.46
CA GLY A 430 -8.81 0.11 7.82
C GLY A 430 -8.94 -1.16 8.66
N TYR A 431 -9.24 -2.27 7.98
CA TYR A 431 -9.45 -3.58 8.59
C TYR A 431 -9.22 -4.70 7.56
N GLY A 432 -9.10 -5.93 8.05
CA GLY A 432 -8.59 -7.06 7.29
C GLY A 432 -7.06 -7.05 7.27
N ARG A 433 -6.48 -7.98 6.55
CA ARG A 433 -5.02 -8.06 6.38
C ARG A 433 -4.68 -8.42 4.95
N GLU A 434 -3.56 -7.95 4.49
CA GLU A 434 -2.90 -8.41 3.28
C GLU A 434 -1.59 -9.11 3.66
N LEU A 435 -1.01 -9.86 2.72
CA LEU A 435 0.22 -10.63 2.89
C LEU A 435 0.14 -11.77 3.93
N SER A 436 1.16 -12.63 3.95
CA SER A 436 1.27 -13.83 4.78
C SER A 436 0.08 -14.80 4.64
N LYS A 437 -0.02 -15.76 5.56
CA LYS A 437 -1.18 -16.63 5.71
C LYS A 437 -2.47 -15.84 5.99
N HIS A 438 -2.38 -14.72 6.70
CA HIS A 438 -3.56 -13.91 7.03
C HIS A 438 -4.21 -13.31 5.77
N GLY A 439 -3.38 -12.79 4.85
CA GLY A 439 -3.90 -12.17 3.62
C GLY A 439 -4.57 -13.16 2.66
N ILE A 440 -3.99 -14.34 2.47
CA ILE A 440 -4.61 -15.34 1.60
C ILE A 440 -5.94 -15.87 2.15
N MET A 441 -6.12 -15.86 3.47
CA MET A 441 -7.36 -16.30 4.12
C MET A 441 -8.49 -15.25 4.05
N GLU A 442 -8.21 -14.02 3.63
CA GLU A 442 -9.25 -12.98 3.58
C GLU A 442 -10.36 -13.28 2.58
N PHE A 443 -10.05 -13.91 1.46
CA PHE A 443 -11.03 -14.18 0.41
C PHE A 443 -11.29 -15.68 0.21
N VAL A 444 -11.44 -16.41 1.33
CA VAL A 444 -11.84 -17.81 1.32
C VAL A 444 -13.11 -18.03 2.16
N ASN A 445 -13.86 -19.04 1.78
CA ASN A 445 -14.93 -19.61 2.59
C ASN A 445 -14.34 -20.64 3.57
N VAL A 446 -14.48 -20.39 4.86
CA VAL A 446 -14.08 -21.30 5.94
C VAL A 446 -15.21 -22.28 6.17
N LYS A 447 -15.13 -23.49 5.56
CA LYS A 447 -16.21 -24.49 5.55
C LYS A 447 -15.94 -25.62 6.52
N THR A 448 -16.86 -25.85 7.44
CA THR A 448 -16.85 -27.04 8.30
C THR A 448 -17.40 -28.26 7.56
N ILE A 449 -16.66 -29.37 7.59
CA ILE A 449 -17.08 -30.67 7.05
C ILE A 449 -16.97 -31.71 8.16
N THR A 450 -18.06 -32.46 8.38
CA THR A 450 -18.13 -33.50 9.43
C THR A 450 -18.62 -34.84 8.85
N ILE A 451 -18.05 -35.91 9.32
CA ILE A 451 -18.47 -37.30 9.02
C ILE A 451 -18.96 -37.95 10.32
N ALA A 452 -20.21 -38.44 10.35
CA ALA A 452 -20.82 -39.11 11.46
C ALA A 452 -20.30 -40.54 11.65
#